data_b5a856b7be34dc582d669372636f489c
#
_entry.id   b5a856b7be34dc582d669372636f489c
#
_cell.length_a   1.000
_cell.length_b   1.000
_cell.length_c   1.000
_cell.angle_alpha   90.00
_cell.angle_beta   90.00
_cell.angle_gamma   90.00
#
_symmetry.space_group_name_H-M   'P 1'
#
loop_
_entity.id
_entity.type
_entity.pdbx_description
1 polymer ?
#
loop_
_entity_poly.entity_id
_entity_poly.type
_entity_poly.pdbx_seq_one_letter_code
_entity_poly.pdbx_strand_id
1 'polypeptide(L)'
;MQKDAAYMKLIGEISLNAWPSHKIELYDGWLIRFSHNYTYRTNSVEQVGDSLIPIEEKIAYCEAQYRNYHTPSNFKINPLLDSSFDKLLEEKGYEIRHTTEVMTMPMTNFHPYPAESVEYEYYGRNSNLPSSVFYPGHIAVQLRDRITDEWIESLFRLNGTTRPTLRRIVPSMFKAIPKETIVACIEIEGRMVASGLGILDRGHIGLYAIYVDASCRRKHFARAICSSILTEAQKKGATHAYLQVVKGNTAAKNLYTSLGFEDFYTYWFRSKEV
;
A
#
# COMPACT_ATOMS: atom_id res chain seq x y z
N MET A 1 -5.32 -10.21 -23.70
CA MET A 1 -3.88 -9.87 -23.64
C MET A 1 -3.61 -8.36 -23.75
N GLN A 2 -3.94 -7.67 -24.85
CA GLN A 2 -3.58 -6.24 -24.99
C GLN A 2 -4.30 -5.29 -24.00
N LYS A 3 -5.58 -5.54 -23.69
CA LYS A 3 -6.34 -4.76 -22.69
C LYS A 3 -5.79 -4.97 -21.27
N ASP A 4 -5.35 -6.18 -20.97
CA ASP A 4 -4.79 -6.50 -19.65
C ASP A 4 -3.44 -5.82 -19.44
N ALA A 5 -2.57 -5.75 -20.48
CA ALA A 5 -1.29 -5.08 -20.41
C ALA A 5 -1.43 -3.56 -20.16
N ALA A 6 -2.37 -2.90 -20.87
CA ALA A 6 -2.65 -1.49 -20.65
C ALA A 6 -3.18 -1.22 -19.24
N TYR A 7 -4.02 -2.11 -18.72
CA TYR A 7 -4.54 -1.99 -17.36
C TYR A 7 -3.47 -2.27 -16.31
N MET A 8 -2.59 -3.26 -16.52
CA MET A 8 -1.43 -3.49 -15.65
C MET A 8 -0.51 -2.26 -15.59
N LYS A 9 -0.25 -1.63 -16.75
CA LYS A 9 0.54 -0.40 -16.82
C LYS A 9 -0.13 0.72 -16.04
N LEU A 10 -1.43 0.93 -16.21
CA LEU A 10 -2.21 1.92 -15.46
C LEU A 10 -2.10 1.68 -13.94
N ILE A 11 -2.34 0.45 -13.47
CA ILE A 11 -2.21 0.11 -12.04
C ILE A 11 -0.78 0.35 -11.54
N GLY A 12 0.24 0.04 -12.35
CA GLY A 12 1.64 0.34 -12.04
C GLY A 12 1.85 1.82 -11.79
N GLU A 13 1.43 2.68 -12.73
CA GLU A 13 1.60 4.14 -12.66
C GLU A 13 0.86 4.77 -11.47
N ILE A 14 -0.44 4.42 -11.28
CA ILE A 14 -1.20 4.96 -10.14
C ILE A 14 -0.67 4.47 -8.80
N SER A 15 -0.06 3.28 -8.75
CA SER A 15 0.62 2.77 -7.55
C SER A 15 1.90 3.54 -7.23
N LEU A 16 2.65 3.99 -8.25
CA LEU A 16 3.82 4.86 -8.09
C LEU A 16 3.42 6.22 -7.53
N ASN A 17 2.34 6.81 -8.05
CA ASN A 17 1.79 8.09 -7.57
C ASN A 17 1.28 7.96 -6.12
N ALA A 18 0.65 6.84 -5.80
CA ALA A 18 0.06 6.60 -4.48
C ALA A 18 1.12 6.42 -3.38
N TRP A 19 2.30 5.93 -3.71
CA TRP A 19 3.36 5.65 -2.73
C TRP A 19 4.69 6.24 -3.17
N PRO A 20 4.85 7.60 -3.11
CA PRO A 20 6.07 8.27 -3.52
C PRO A 20 7.24 7.87 -2.64
N SER A 21 8.43 7.82 -3.23
CA SER A 21 9.67 7.57 -2.53
C SER A 21 10.24 8.86 -1.95
N HIS A 22 11.11 8.73 -0.95
CA HIS A 22 11.80 9.88 -0.37
C HIS A 22 12.73 10.58 -1.37
N LYS A 23 13.42 9.78 -2.21
CA LYS A 23 14.23 10.27 -3.33
C LYS A 23 13.96 9.42 -4.56
N ILE A 24 14.06 10.05 -5.73
CA ILE A 24 13.84 9.44 -7.02
C ILE A 24 14.93 9.92 -7.97
N GLU A 25 15.43 9.01 -8.78
CA GLU A 25 16.31 9.27 -9.91
C GLU A 25 15.73 8.61 -11.17
N LEU A 26 15.69 9.34 -12.28
CA LEU A 26 15.36 8.81 -13.59
C LEU A 26 16.64 8.54 -14.37
N TYR A 27 16.86 7.31 -14.80
CA TYR A 27 18.02 6.90 -15.56
C TYR A 27 17.62 6.01 -16.74
N ASP A 28 17.71 6.53 -17.93
CA ASP A 28 17.46 5.85 -19.22
C ASP A 28 16.18 4.96 -19.18
N GLY A 29 15.03 5.58 -18.88
CA GLY A 29 13.75 4.89 -18.79
C GLY A 29 13.55 4.05 -17.51
N TRP A 30 14.49 4.05 -16.58
CA TRP A 30 14.37 3.41 -15.29
C TRP A 30 14.16 4.43 -14.17
N LEU A 31 13.20 4.17 -13.30
CA LEU A 31 12.92 4.94 -12.09
C LEU A 31 13.59 4.26 -10.91
N ILE A 32 14.66 4.87 -10.38
CA ILE A 32 15.42 4.36 -9.24
C ILE A 32 14.88 5.07 -7.98
N ARG A 33 14.44 4.31 -6.98
CA ARG A 33 13.71 4.82 -5.83
C ARG A 33 14.45 4.51 -4.53
N PHE A 34 14.54 5.52 -3.63
CA PHE A 34 15.26 5.41 -2.35
C PHE A 34 14.41 5.93 -1.19
N SER A 35 14.25 5.13 -0.14
CA SER A 35 13.52 5.49 1.09
C SER A 35 14.08 4.80 2.33
N HIS A 36 15.42 4.70 2.43
CA HIS A 36 16.12 4.09 3.55
C HIS A 36 15.61 2.69 3.92
N ASN A 37 15.29 1.90 2.91
CA ASN A 37 14.76 0.54 3.04
C ASN A 37 13.47 0.46 3.86
N TYR A 38 12.56 1.46 3.69
CA TYR A 38 11.26 1.48 4.36
C TYR A 38 10.34 0.37 3.85
N THR A 39 10.14 0.32 2.53
CA THR A 39 9.43 -0.78 1.86
C THR A 39 10.11 -1.09 0.53
N TYR A 40 9.99 -2.32 0.04
CA TYR A 40 10.49 -2.68 -1.29
C TYR A 40 9.90 -1.78 -2.39
N ARG A 41 8.61 -1.45 -2.31
CA ARG A 41 7.92 -0.59 -3.28
C ARG A 41 8.49 0.83 -3.38
N THR A 42 9.17 1.32 -2.36
CA THR A 42 9.80 2.64 -2.35
C THR A 42 11.33 2.59 -2.40
N ASN A 43 11.90 1.39 -2.49
CA ASN A 43 13.35 1.14 -2.61
C ASN A 43 13.60 0.09 -3.70
N SER A 44 13.12 0.36 -4.90
CA SER A 44 13.33 -0.52 -6.04
C SER A 44 13.43 0.26 -7.33
N VAL A 45 14.06 -0.36 -8.31
CA VAL A 45 14.09 0.08 -9.70
C VAL A 45 12.84 -0.41 -10.40
N GLU A 46 12.14 0.48 -11.11
CA GLU A 46 11.02 0.14 -11.99
C GLU A 46 11.32 0.63 -13.41
N GLN A 47 11.08 -0.21 -14.40
CA GLN A 47 11.17 0.17 -15.80
C GLN A 47 9.88 0.93 -16.17
N VAL A 48 10.01 2.18 -16.57
CA VAL A 48 8.87 3.06 -16.87
C VAL A 48 8.87 3.60 -18.31
N GLY A 49 9.96 3.38 -19.05
CA GLY A 49 10.11 3.83 -20.42
C GLY A 49 11.14 3.01 -21.19
N ASP A 50 11.32 3.40 -22.45
CA ASP A 50 12.32 2.79 -23.34
C ASP A 50 13.74 3.09 -22.86
N SER A 51 14.68 2.20 -23.22
CA SER A 51 16.07 2.24 -22.80
C SER A 51 16.99 2.16 -24.02
N LEU A 52 18.10 2.91 -23.98
CA LEU A 52 19.15 2.92 -25.01
C LEU A 52 20.47 2.36 -24.48
N ILE A 53 20.72 2.47 -23.18
CA ILE A 53 21.94 1.97 -22.52
C ILE A 53 21.85 0.44 -22.37
N PRO A 54 22.95 -0.30 -22.61
CA PRO A 54 23.02 -1.74 -22.38
C PRO A 54 22.58 -2.12 -20.96
N ILE A 55 21.82 -3.22 -20.83
CA ILE A 55 21.15 -3.60 -19.59
C ILE A 55 22.14 -3.90 -18.45
N GLU A 56 23.30 -4.48 -18.75
CA GLU A 56 24.36 -4.76 -17.79
C GLU A 56 24.94 -3.48 -17.18
N GLU A 57 25.15 -2.45 -18.01
CA GLU A 57 25.64 -1.14 -17.56
C GLU A 57 24.61 -0.47 -16.64
N LYS A 58 23.31 -0.59 -16.96
CA LYS A 58 22.22 -0.05 -16.13
C LYS A 58 22.13 -0.78 -14.78
N ILE A 59 22.27 -2.09 -14.76
CA ILE A 59 22.30 -2.87 -13.52
C ILE A 59 23.48 -2.43 -12.66
N ALA A 60 24.69 -2.34 -13.24
CA ALA A 60 25.89 -1.91 -12.52
C ALA A 60 25.74 -0.49 -11.95
N TYR A 61 25.14 0.42 -12.73
CA TYR A 61 24.83 1.77 -12.28
C TYR A 61 23.88 1.74 -11.06
N CYS A 62 22.78 1.01 -11.14
CA CYS A 62 21.82 0.87 -10.02
C CYS A 62 22.48 0.28 -8.77
N GLU A 63 23.30 -0.78 -8.92
CA GLU A 63 24.06 -1.37 -7.81
C GLU A 63 24.97 -0.32 -7.14
N ALA A 64 25.67 0.51 -7.93
CA ALA A 64 26.50 1.59 -7.40
C ALA A 64 25.67 2.63 -6.63
N GLN A 65 24.51 3.02 -7.14
CA GLN A 65 23.63 3.95 -6.45
C GLN A 65 23.13 3.37 -5.12
N TYR A 66 22.62 2.13 -5.09
CA TYR A 66 22.14 1.48 -3.86
C TYR A 66 23.26 1.28 -2.83
N ARG A 67 24.50 0.97 -3.30
CA ARG A 67 25.70 0.90 -2.42
C ARG A 67 25.97 2.23 -1.73
N ASN A 68 25.86 3.36 -2.45
CA ASN A 68 26.03 4.69 -1.87
C ASN A 68 24.99 5.01 -0.77
N TYR A 69 23.82 4.38 -0.83
CA TYR A 69 22.77 4.51 0.20
C TYR A 69 22.82 3.41 1.27
N HIS A 70 23.79 2.49 1.19
CA HIS A 70 23.91 1.34 2.11
C HIS A 70 22.61 0.52 2.20
N THR A 71 22.00 0.24 1.07
CA THR A 71 20.75 -0.52 0.95
C THR A 71 20.87 -1.56 -0.16
N PRO A 72 20.14 -2.69 -0.06
CA PRO A 72 20.12 -3.68 -1.13
C PRO A 72 19.65 -3.09 -2.46
N SER A 73 20.21 -3.56 -3.55
CA SER A 73 19.71 -3.29 -4.90
C SER A 73 18.49 -4.15 -5.15
N ASN A 74 17.36 -3.50 -5.50
CA ASN A 74 16.08 -4.17 -5.72
C ASN A 74 15.52 -3.80 -7.08
N PHE A 75 15.13 -4.81 -7.87
CA PHE A 75 14.42 -4.63 -9.14
C PHE A 75 13.01 -5.19 -9.03
N LYS A 76 12.01 -4.42 -9.39
CA LYS A 76 10.63 -4.88 -9.45
C LYS A 76 10.37 -5.60 -10.77
N ILE A 77 9.95 -6.85 -10.69
CA ILE A 77 9.63 -7.70 -11.83
C ILE A 77 8.12 -7.90 -11.90
N ASN A 78 7.53 -7.59 -13.02
CA ASN A 78 6.11 -7.74 -13.28
C ASN A 78 5.88 -8.40 -14.67
N PRO A 79 4.66 -8.88 -14.98
CA PRO A 79 4.39 -9.59 -16.23
C PRO A 79 4.52 -8.77 -17.53
N LEU A 80 4.74 -7.46 -17.45
CA LEU A 80 4.98 -6.62 -18.64
C LEU A 80 6.43 -6.65 -19.09
N LEU A 81 7.35 -7.09 -18.22
CA LEU A 81 8.78 -7.16 -18.52
C LEU A 81 9.11 -8.45 -19.27
N ASP A 82 10.14 -8.37 -20.13
CA ASP A 82 10.67 -9.56 -20.75
C ASP A 82 11.24 -10.52 -19.70
N SER A 83 10.92 -11.79 -19.79
CA SER A 83 11.36 -12.82 -18.84
C SER A 83 12.88 -13.04 -18.84
N SER A 84 13.58 -12.62 -19.88
CA SER A 84 15.05 -12.65 -19.95
C SER A 84 15.68 -11.73 -18.88
N PHE A 85 15.01 -10.61 -18.52
CA PHE A 85 15.50 -9.73 -17.48
C PHE A 85 15.47 -10.38 -16.09
N ASP A 86 14.40 -11.11 -15.78
CA ASP A 86 14.31 -11.83 -14.50
C ASP A 86 15.39 -12.91 -14.39
N LYS A 87 15.64 -13.64 -15.49
CA LYS A 87 16.71 -14.66 -15.56
C LYS A 87 18.11 -14.04 -15.42
N LEU A 88 18.36 -12.92 -16.12
CA LEU A 88 19.62 -12.20 -16.01
C LEU A 88 19.92 -11.77 -14.56
N LEU A 89 18.92 -11.27 -13.85
CA LEU A 89 19.09 -10.90 -12.44
C LEU A 89 19.35 -12.14 -11.56
N GLU A 90 18.68 -13.27 -11.83
CA GLU A 90 18.96 -14.52 -11.14
C GLU A 90 20.40 -14.98 -11.34
N GLU A 91 20.90 -14.98 -12.57
CA GLU A 91 22.30 -15.32 -12.92
C GLU A 91 23.31 -14.39 -12.24
N LYS A 92 22.93 -13.12 -12.00
CA LYS A 92 23.72 -12.14 -11.24
C LYS A 92 23.61 -12.30 -9.72
N GLY A 93 22.91 -13.32 -9.22
CA GLY A 93 22.79 -13.65 -7.81
C GLY A 93 21.70 -12.86 -7.07
N TYR A 94 20.73 -12.29 -7.76
CA TYR A 94 19.55 -11.68 -7.14
C TYR A 94 18.53 -12.75 -6.73
N GLU A 95 18.05 -12.67 -5.51
CA GLU A 95 17.03 -13.56 -4.98
C GLU A 95 15.63 -12.96 -5.04
N ILE A 96 14.61 -13.81 -5.20
CA ILE A 96 13.21 -13.37 -5.13
C ILE A 96 12.86 -12.97 -3.70
N ARG A 97 12.29 -11.78 -3.56
CA ARG A 97 11.77 -11.24 -2.30
C ARG A 97 10.38 -10.63 -2.50
N HIS A 98 9.57 -10.65 -1.46
CA HIS A 98 8.28 -9.96 -1.36
C HIS A 98 7.38 -10.12 -2.59
N THR A 99 7.14 -11.36 -3.01
CA THR A 99 6.11 -11.65 -4.03
C THR A 99 4.78 -11.05 -3.59
N THR A 100 4.16 -10.28 -4.46
CA THR A 100 2.97 -9.48 -4.16
C THR A 100 1.89 -9.73 -5.20
N GLU A 101 0.69 -10.00 -4.74
CA GLU A 101 -0.50 -10.15 -5.58
C GLU A 101 -1.19 -8.79 -5.69
N VAL A 102 -1.51 -8.37 -6.89
CA VAL A 102 -2.36 -7.21 -7.17
C VAL A 102 -3.77 -7.72 -7.36
N MET A 103 -4.70 -7.17 -6.60
CA MET A 103 -6.12 -7.48 -6.70
C MET A 103 -6.87 -6.24 -7.17
N THR A 104 -7.91 -6.43 -7.97
CA THR A 104 -8.75 -5.36 -8.52
C THR A 104 -10.22 -5.68 -8.34
N MET A 105 -11.06 -4.65 -8.39
CA MET A 105 -12.51 -4.78 -8.30
C MET A 105 -13.18 -3.64 -9.06
N PRO A 106 -14.08 -3.90 -10.02
CA PRO A 106 -15.01 -2.90 -10.52
C PRO A 106 -15.94 -2.44 -9.38
N MET A 107 -16.13 -1.14 -9.19
CA MET A 107 -16.96 -0.61 -8.11
C MET A 107 -18.44 -0.99 -8.23
N THR A 108 -18.88 -1.48 -9.38
CA THR A 108 -20.20 -2.10 -9.57
C THR A 108 -20.40 -3.38 -8.76
N ASN A 109 -19.32 -4.07 -8.44
CA ASN A 109 -19.31 -5.30 -7.65
C ASN A 109 -19.15 -5.03 -6.13
N PHE A 110 -18.93 -3.77 -5.76
CA PHE A 110 -18.80 -3.40 -4.37
C PHE A 110 -20.17 -3.29 -3.70
N HIS A 111 -20.35 -4.04 -2.62
CA HIS A 111 -21.49 -3.94 -1.75
C HIS A 111 -21.04 -3.41 -0.38
N PRO A 112 -21.51 -2.22 0.03
CA PRO A 112 -21.17 -1.66 1.33
C PRO A 112 -21.48 -2.65 2.45
N TYR A 113 -20.54 -2.80 3.37
CA TYR A 113 -20.80 -3.56 4.58
C TYR A 113 -21.65 -2.71 5.51
N PRO A 114 -22.85 -3.17 5.92
CA PRO A 114 -23.70 -2.39 6.79
C PRO A 114 -22.97 -2.10 8.10
N ALA A 115 -22.81 -0.83 8.44
CA ALA A 115 -22.25 -0.42 9.72
C ALA A 115 -23.04 -0.99 10.91
N GLU A 116 -24.33 -1.26 10.68
CA GLU A 116 -25.27 -1.79 11.65
C GLU A 116 -25.04 -3.26 12.04
N SER A 117 -24.25 -4.01 11.25
CA SER A 117 -24.06 -5.46 11.44
C SER A 117 -22.80 -5.83 12.23
N VAL A 118 -22.11 -4.86 12.82
CA VAL A 118 -20.92 -5.14 13.61
C VAL A 118 -21.26 -5.14 15.09
N GLU A 119 -21.51 -6.32 15.66
CA GLU A 119 -21.62 -6.48 17.10
C GLU A 119 -20.27 -6.25 17.77
N TYR A 120 -20.25 -5.36 18.74
CA TYR A 120 -19.07 -4.97 19.46
C TYR A 120 -19.29 -5.06 20.96
N GLU A 121 -18.65 -6.02 21.63
CA GLU A 121 -18.56 -6.04 23.09
C GLU A 121 -17.26 -5.32 23.50
N TYR A 122 -17.41 -4.13 24.07
CA TYR A 122 -16.32 -3.40 24.67
C TYR A 122 -16.41 -3.46 26.21
N TYR A 123 -15.37 -4.00 26.83
CA TYR A 123 -15.20 -3.93 28.29
C TYR A 123 -14.21 -2.81 28.63
N GLY A 124 -14.69 -1.58 28.78
CA GLY A 124 -13.90 -0.44 29.25
C GLY A 124 -13.62 -0.51 30.74
N ARG A 125 -12.37 -0.34 31.13
CA ARG A 125 -12.02 0.02 32.51
C ARG A 125 -12.13 1.54 32.62
N ASN A 126 -13.07 2.02 33.43
CA ASN A 126 -13.35 3.39 33.84
C ASN A 126 -14.26 4.22 32.94
N SER A 127 -15.46 4.39 33.43
CA SER A 127 -16.62 5.08 32.88
C SER A 127 -16.62 6.62 33.04
N ASN A 128 -15.47 7.30 33.05
CA ASN A 128 -15.39 8.75 33.24
C ASN A 128 -14.86 9.54 32.03
N LEU A 129 -14.88 8.97 30.83
CA LEU A 129 -14.66 9.72 29.61
C LEU A 129 -15.97 10.28 29.07
N PRO A 130 -16.00 11.56 28.61
CA PRO A 130 -17.17 12.09 27.92
C PRO A 130 -17.43 11.18 26.74
N SER A 131 -18.62 10.65 26.68
CA SER A 131 -19.13 9.75 25.69
C SER A 131 -18.84 10.22 24.26
N SER A 132 -17.75 9.77 23.66
CA SER A 132 -17.82 9.42 22.25
C SER A 132 -18.85 8.28 22.25
N VAL A 133 -20.01 8.54 21.67
CA VAL A 133 -21.20 7.70 21.78
C VAL A 133 -20.88 6.34 21.16
N PHE A 134 -20.46 5.39 21.99
CA PHE A 134 -20.44 3.99 21.64
C PHE A 134 -21.84 3.44 21.93
N TYR A 135 -22.63 3.34 20.89
CA TYR A 135 -23.78 2.46 20.97
C TYR A 135 -23.29 1.01 20.85
N PRO A 136 -23.71 0.08 21.69
CA PRO A 136 -23.49 -1.34 21.47
C PRO A 136 -23.93 -1.70 20.05
N GLY A 137 -23.02 -2.20 19.23
CA GLY A 137 -23.31 -2.59 17.84
C GLY A 137 -22.81 -1.68 16.74
N HIS A 138 -22.23 -0.49 17.01
CA HIS A 138 -21.72 0.39 15.96
C HIS A 138 -20.21 0.59 16.02
N ILE A 139 -19.49 0.27 14.92
CA ILE A 139 -18.12 0.72 14.70
C ILE A 139 -18.18 2.08 14.03
N ALA A 140 -17.80 3.15 14.74
CA ALA A 140 -17.63 4.46 14.15
C ALA A 140 -16.29 4.53 13.43
N VAL A 141 -16.28 4.56 12.08
CA VAL A 141 -15.11 4.86 11.28
C VAL A 141 -15.05 6.37 11.07
N GLN A 142 -13.95 6.98 11.52
CA GLN A 142 -13.68 8.37 11.23
C GLN A 142 -13.03 8.49 9.86
N LEU A 143 -13.58 9.33 8.97
CA LEU A 143 -13.01 9.64 7.67
C LEU A 143 -12.48 11.08 7.66
N ARG A 144 -11.33 11.29 7.01
CA ARG A 144 -10.70 12.59 6.79
C ARG A 144 -10.18 12.71 5.36
N ASP A 145 -10.09 13.91 4.84
CA ASP A 145 -9.61 14.23 3.48
C ASP A 145 -8.08 14.40 3.40
N ARG A 146 -7.39 14.43 4.55
CA ARG A 146 -5.94 14.67 4.62
C ARG A 146 -5.26 13.80 5.66
N ILE A 147 -4.01 13.48 5.37
CA ILE A 147 -3.11 12.78 6.29
C ILE A 147 -2.52 13.80 7.26
N THR A 148 -2.71 13.58 8.57
CA THR A 148 -2.15 14.44 9.63
C THR A 148 -0.95 13.78 10.29
N ASP A 149 -0.12 14.59 10.96
CA ASP A 149 1.05 14.07 11.69
C ASP A 149 0.61 13.13 12.83
N GLU A 150 -0.53 13.39 13.48
CA GLU A 150 -1.11 12.53 14.53
C GLU A 150 -1.53 11.17 13.97
N TRP A 151 -2.11 11.14 12.77
CA TRP A 151 -2.47 9.90 12.11
C TRP A 151 -1.21 9.09 11.74
N ILE A 152 -0.16 9.74 11.23
CA ILE A 152 1.13 9.09 10.91
C ILE A 152 1.78 8.51 12.16
N GLU A 153 1.82 9.26 13.26
CA GLU A 153 2.36 8.79 14.55
C GLU A 153 1.58 7.59 15.09
N SER A 154 0.27 7.62 14.94
CA SER A 154 -0.60 6.51 15.33
C SER A 154 -0.40 5.28 14.43
N LEU A 155 -0.20 5.49 13.11
CA LEU A 155 0.16 4.43 12.17
C LEU A 155 1.51 3.79 12.52
N PHE A 156 2.51 4.58 12.93
CA PHE A 156 3.81 4.04 13.38
C PHE A 156 3.67 3.13 14.60
N ARG A 157 2.77 3.46 15.52
CA ARG A 157 2.45 2.58 16.66
C ARG A 157 1.80 1.28 16.20
N LEU A 158 0.84 1.35 15.27
CA LEU A 158 0.12 0.19 14.76
C LEU A 158 1.01 -0.77 13.96
N ASN A 159 1.91 -0.24 13.15
CA ASN A 159 2.77 -1.04 12.27
C ASN A 159 4.16 -1.35 12.86
N GLY A 160 4.45 -0.86 14.08
CA GLY A 160 5.73 -1.13 14.76
C GLY A 160 6.92 -0.35 14.21
N THR A 161 6.71 0.79 13.52
CA THR A 161 7.82 1.63 13.01
C THR A 161 8.52 2.36 14.15
N THR A 162 9.71 1.89 14.55
CA THR A 162 10.50 2.47 15.66
C THR A 162 11.79 3.15 15.19
N ARG A 163 12.34 2.81 14.02
CA ARG A 163 13.61 3.35 13.50
C ARG A 163 13.56 4.88 13.36
N PRO A 164 14.46 5.66 14.02
CA PRO A 164 14.40 7.13 14.00
C PRO A 164 14.47 7.72 12.59
N THR A 165 15.32 7.14 11.71
CA THR A 165 15.41 7.59 10.31
C THR A 165 14.07 7.48 9.60
N LEU A 166 13.35 6.37 9.75
CA LEU A 166 12.04 6.16 9.13
C LEU A 166 11.00 7.13 9.70
N ARG A 167 10.97 7.32 11.00
CA ARG A 167 10.06 8.28 11.65
C ARG A 167 10.28 9.73 11.16
N ARG A 168 11.49 10.06 10.76
CA ARG A 168 11.82 11.37 10.19
C ARG A 168 11.42 11.52 8.72
N ILE A 169 11.64 10.49 7.88
CA ILE A 169 11.44 10.62 6.42
C ILE A 169 10.03 10.24 5.95
N VAL A 170 9.39 9.24 6.57
CA VAL A 170 8.08 8.72 6.12
C VAL A 170 6.98 9.79 6.14
N PRO A 171 6.91 10.71 7.11
CA PRO A 171 5.94 11.80 7.06
C PRO A 171 6.03 12.65 5.78
N SER A 172 7.25 12.92 5.28
CA SER A 172 7.42 13.66 4.03
C SER A 172 6.94 12.87 2.81
N MET A 173 7.06 11.54 2.83
CA MET A 173 6.53 10.67 1.75
C MET A 173 5.00 10.71 1.71
N PHE A 174 4.32 10.64 2.86
CA PHE A 174 2.87 10.80 2.94
C PHE A 174 2.41 12.18 2.46
N LYS A 175 3.12 13.25 2.86
CA LYS A 175 2.83 14.64 2.45
C LYS A 175 3.10 14.88 0.96
N ALA A 176 3.95 14.08 0.33
CA ALA A 176 4.28 14.17 -1.08
C ALA A 176 3.29 13.43 -1.99
N ILE A 177 2.27 12.77 -1.47
CA ILE A 177 1.25 12.10 -2.29
C ILE A 177 0.49 13.17 -3.10
N PRO A 178 0.57 13.16 -4.45
CA PRO A 178 0.02 14.22 -5.29
C PRO A 178 -1.45 14.00 -5.64
N LYS A 179 -2.14 13.15 -4.90
CA LYS A 179 -3.48 12.66 -5.21
C LYS A 179 -4.42 12.86 -4.04
N GLU A 180 -5.72 12.84 -4.33
CA GLU A 180 -6.75 12.91 -3.32
C GLU A 180 -6.69 11.69 -2.39
N THR A 181 -6.76 11.94 -1.08
CA THR A 181 -6.68 10.92 -0.05
C THR A 181 -8.00 10.78 0.71
N ILE A 182 -8.30 9.56 1.12
CA ILE A 182 -9.38 9.22 2.05
C ILE A 182 -8.71 8.49 3.22
N VAL A 183 -8.56 9.19 4.33
CA VAL A 183 -7.91 8.67 5.54
C VAL A 183 -9.00 8.11 6.45
N ALA A 184 -8.86 6.85 6.84
CA ALA A 184 -9.81 6.19 7.73
C ALA A 184 -9.13 5.73 9.02
N CYS A 185 -9.82 5.88 10.16
CA CYS A 185 -9.38 5.30 11.42
C CYS A 185 -10.56 4.89 12.31
N ILE A 186 -10.27 3.97 13.22
CA ILE A 186 -11.13 3.61 14.35
C ILE A 186 -10.34 3.92 15.60
N GLU A 187 -10.94 4.67 16.51
CA GLU A 187 -10.35 5.02 17.80
C GLU A 187 -11.16 4.40 18.94
N ILE A 188 -10.45 3.90 19.94
CA ILE A 188 -10.99 3.43 21.21
C ILE A 188 -10.27 4.15 22.33
N GLU A 189 -10.99 4.84 23.21
CA GLU A 189 -10.42 5.62 24.31
C GLU A 189 -9.34 6.62 23.85
N GLY A 190 -9.58 7.31 22.72
CA GLY A 190 -8.64 8.27 22.15
C GLY A 190 -7.38 7.67 21.54
N ARG A 191 -7.33 6.33 21.40
CA ARG A 191 -6.22 5.62 20.76
C ARG A 191 -6.69 5.01 19.43
N MET A 192 -5.98 5.29 18.35
CA MET A 192 -6.22 4.64 17.08
C MET A 192 -5.87 3.15 17.16
N VAL A 193 -6.87 2.29 16.90
CA VAL A 193 -6.75 0.81 16.92
C VAL A 193 -6.87 0.20 15.54
N ALA A 194 -7.36 0.96 14.55
CA ALA A 194 -7.35 0.54 13.15
C ALA A 194 -7.13 1.75 12.24
N SER A 195 -6.47 1.53 11.13
CA SER A 195 -6.16 2.55 10.13
C SER A 195 -6.40 2.04 8.71
N GLY A 196 -6.62 2.97 7.79
CA GLY A 196 -6.62 2.75 6.35
C GLY A 196 -6.40 4.05 5.60
N LEU A 197 -5.88 3.93 4.39
CA LEU A 197 -5.64 5.03 3.49
C LEU A 197 -6.14 4.65 2.10
N GLY A 198 -7.09 5.39 1.58
CA GLY A 198 -7.53 5.36 0.20
C GLY A 198 -6.82 6.45 -0.60
N ILE A 199 -6.37 6.15 -1.81
CA ILE A 199 -5.76 7.14 -2.71
C ILE A 199 -6.47 7.04 -4.07
N LEU A 200 -7.10 8.16 -4.47
CA LEU A 200 -7.91 8.24 -5.67
C LEU A 200 -7.09 8.85 -6.82
N ASP A 201 -6.88 8.07 -7.87
CA ASP A 201 -6.20 8.52 -9.09
C ASP A 201 -6.89 7.96 -10.34
N ARG A 202 -7.24 8.80 -11.31
CA ARG A 202 -7.82 8.39 -12.61
C ARG A 202 -9.02 7.44 -12.48
N GLY A 203 -9.95 7.75 -11.56
CA GLY A 203 -11.13 6.93 -11.31
C GLY A 203 -10.87 5.59 -10.58
N HIS A 204 -9.65 5.37 -10.09
CA HIS A 204 -9.27 4.18 -9.33
C HIS A 204 -8.95 4.53 -7.89
N ILE A 205 -9.51 3.79 -6.94
CA ILE A 205 -9.18 3.89 -5.52
C ILE A 205 -8.21 2.78 -5.13
N GLY A 206 -7.01 3.14 -4.67
CA GLY A 206 -6.06 2.20 -4.10
C GLY A 206 -6.20 2.11 -2.58
N LEU A 207 -6.19 0.91 -2.00
CA LEU A 207 -6.22 0.69 -0.55
C LEU A 207 -4.81 0.48 -0.01
N TYR A 208 -4.42 1.28 0.99
CA TYR A 208 -3.10 1.30 1.61
C TYR A 208 -3.19 1.40 3.13
N ALA A 209 -2.11 1.10 3.82
CA ALA A 209 -1.96 1.27 5.27
C ALA A 209 -3.15 0.67 6.08
N ILE A 210 -3.65 -0.48 5.64
CA ILE A 210 -4.70 -1.21 6.36
C ILE A 210 -4.04 -1.97 7.51
N TYR A 211 -4.19 -1.44 8.71
CA TYR A 211 -3.65 -2.04 9.94
C TYR A 211 -4.72 -2.11 11.03
N VAL A 212 -4.65 -3.16 11.84
CA VAL A 212 -5.50 -3.34 13.02
C VAL A 212 -4.61 -3.79 14.17
N ASP A 213 -4.73 -3.12 15.32
CA ASP A 213 -4.05 -3.49 16.55
C ASP A 213 -4.27 -4.98 16.86
N ALA A 214 -3.24 -5.69 17.28
CA ALA A 214 -3.28 -7.13 17.51
C ALA A 214 -4.41 -7.53 18.49
N SER A 215 -4.64 -6.72 19.53
CA SER A 215 -5.71 -6.93 20.53
C SER A 215 -7.13 -6.71 20.00
N CYS A 216 -7.22 -6.04 18.84
CA CYS A 216 -8.50 -5.66 18.21
C CYS A 216 -8.79 -6.46 16.92
N ARG A 217 -8.01 -7.47 16.61
CA ARG A 217 -8.23 -8.34 15.42
C ARG A 217 -9.48 -9.20 15.59
N ARG A 218 -10.00 -9.71 14.47
CA ARG A 218 -11.20 -10.57 14.38
C ARG A 218 -12.51 -9.89 14.83
N LYS A 219 -12.50 -8.56 14.86
CA LYS A 219 -13.64 -7.71 15.22
C LYS A 219 -14.14 -6.88 14.02
N HIS A 220 -13.92 -7.34 12.80
CA HIS A 220 -14.34 -6.73 11.53
C HIS A 220 -13.81 -5.31 11.25
N PHE A 221 -12.87 -4.77 12.04
CA PHE A 221 -12.33 -3.41 11.87
C PHE A 221 -11.73 -3.14 10.51
N ALA A 222 -10.88 -4.06 10.02
CA ALA A 222 -10.30 -3.91 8.68
C ALA A 222 -11.38 -3.87 7.59
N ARG A 223 -12.45 -4.66 7.75
CA ARG A 223 -13.58 -4.66 6.82
C ARG A 223 -14.32 -3.34 6.86
N ALA A 224 -14.63 -2.82 8.06
CA ALA A 224 -15.28 -1.52 8.24
C ALA A 224 -14.44 -0.38 7.62
N ILE A 225 -13.15 -0.35 7.90
CA ILE A 225 -12.19 0.62 7.31
C ILE A 225 -12.23 0.56 5.77
N CYS A 226 -12.02 -0.62 5.19
CA CYS A 226 -12.01 -0.78 3.73
C CYS A 226 -13.36 -0.38 3.11
N SER A 227 -14.46 -0.85 3.69
CA SER A 227 -15.81 -0.53 3.20
C SER A 227 -16.10 0.97 3.26
N SER A 228 -15.71 1.66 4.34
CA SER A 228 -15.90 3.11 4.46
C SER A 228 -15.08 3.89 3.43
N ILE A 229 -13.82 3.50 3.18
CA ILE A 229 -12.98 4.10 2.13
C ILE A 229 -13.63 3.89 0.75
N LEU A 230 -14.06 2.67 0.43
CA LEU A 230 -14.67 2.33 -0.86
C LEU A 230 -15.99 3.08 -1.06
N THR A 231 -16.84 3.17 -0.03
CA THR A 231 -18.10 3.94 -0.09
C THR A 231 -17.83 5.41 -0.37
N GLU A 232 -16.87 6.02 0.31
CA GLU A 232 -16.53 7.42 0.09
C GLU A 232 -15.89 7.63 -1.29
N ALA A 233 -15.03 6.71 -1.74
CA ALA A 233 -14.44 6.75 -3.07
C ALA A 233 -15.51 6.64 -4.19
N GLN A 234 -16.54 5.81 -3.99
CA GLN A 234 -17.65 5.69 -4.93
C GLN A 234 -18.43 7.01 -5.07
N LYS A 235 -18.68 7.72 -3.96
CA LYS A 235 -19.30 9.06 -3.98
C LYS A 235 -18.43 10.07 -4.74
N LYS A 236 -17.11 9.91 -4.71
CA LYS A 236 -16.13 10.73 -5.42
C LYS A 236 -15.89 10.29 -6.88
N GLY A 237 -16.68 9.33 -7.38
CA GLY A 237 -16.64 8.89 -8.77
C GLY A 237 -15.61 7.80 -9.07
N ALA A 238 -15.10 7.09 -8.09
CA ALA A 238 -14.28 5.91 -8.34
C ALA A 238 -15.09 4.84 -9.07
N THR A 239 -14.53 4.32 -10.16
CA THR A 239 -15.13 3.25 -10.97
C THR A 239 -14.49 1.89 -10.73
N HIS A 240 -13.25 1.88 -10.23
CA HIS A 240 -12.48 0.68 -9.91
C HIS A 240 -11.73 0.84 -8.58
N ALA A 241 -11.48 -0.28 -7.94
CA ALA A 241 -10.62 -0.36 -6.77
C ALA A 241 -9.46 -1.32 -7.02
N TYR A 242 -8.31 -1.07 -6.38
CA TYR A 242 -7.17 -1.97 -6.41
C TYR A 242 -6.43 -1.99 -5.08
N LEU A 243 -5.68 -3.04 -4.87
CA LEU A 243 -4.77 -3.17 -3.72
C LEU A 243 -3.60 -4.09 -4.04
N GLN A 244 -2.63 -4.11 -3.14
CA GLN A 244 -1.43 -4.94 -3.25
C GLN A 244 -1.22 -5.68 -1.93
N VAL A 245 -1.26 -7.00 -1.98
CA VAL A 245 -1.10 -7.88 -0.82
C VAL A 245 0.09 -8.81 -0.99
N VAL A 246 0.93 -8.94 0.03
CA VAL A 246 2.07 -9.88 0.00
C VAL A 246 1.52 -11.30 -0.06
N LYS A 247 2.03 -12.11 -0.99
CA LYS A 247 1.66 -13.51 -1.16
C LYS A 247 1.86 -14.27 0.16
N GLY A 248 0.86 -15.04 0.54
CA GLY A 248 0.85 -15.77 1.81
C GLY A 248 0.17 -15.03 2.97
N ASN A 249 -0.22 -13.76 2.80
CA ASN A 249 -1.07 -13.07 3.77
C ASN A 249 -2.54 -13.48 3.60
N THR A 250 -2.84 -14.72 3.97
CA THR A 250 -4.17 -15.34 3.78
C THR A 250 -5.28 -14.55 4.46
N ALA A 251 -5.01 -13.99 5.64
CA ALA A 251 -6.02 -13.22 6.38
C ALA A 251 -6.45 -11.96 5.62
N ALA A 252 -5.48 -11.22 5.08
CA ALA A 252 -5.76 -10.04 4.26
C ALA A 252 -6.43 -10.43 2.93
N LYS A 253 -5.93 -11.46 2.27
CA LYS A 253 -6.50 -11.94 1.00
C LYS A 253 -7.97 -12.34 1.17
N ASN A 254 -8.31 -13.10 2.21
CA ASN A 254 -9.69 -13.51 2.51
C ASN A 254 -10.59 -12.29 2.77
N LEU A 255 -10.07 -11.27 3.48
CA LEU A 255 -10.80 -10.00 3.67
C LEU A 255 -11.12 -9.36 2.32
N TYR A 256 -10.11 -9.18 1.46
CA TYR A 256 -10.29 -8.47 0.19
C TYR A 256 -11.17 -9.25 -0.78
N THR A 257 -11.01 -10.56 -0.87
CA THR A 257 -11.93 -11.42 -1.66
C THR A 257 -13.38 -11.28 -1.15
N SER A 258 -13.58 -11.21 0.17
CA SER A 258 -14.93 -11.03 0.75
C SER A 258 -15.54 -9.64 0.51
N LEU A 259 -14.74 -8.67 0.05
CA LEU A 259 -15.18 -7.34 -0.39
C LEU A 259 -15.42 -7.26 -1.90
N GLY A 260 -15.15 -8.35 -2.63
CA GLY A 260 -15.36 -8.43 -4.08
C GLY A 260 -14.09 -8.24 -4.92
N PHE A 261 -12.90 -8.15 -4.31
CA PHE A 261 -11.65 -8.09 -5.06
C PHE A 261 -11.27 -9.46 -5.63
N GLU A 262 -10.74 -9.43 -6.84
CA GLU A 262 -10.24 -10.60 -7.56
C GLU A 262 -8.75 -10.44 -7.87
N ASP A 263 -8.03 -11.59 -7.97
CA ASP A 263 -6.63 -11.60 -8.36
C ASP A 263 -6.49 -11.10 -9.80
N PHE A 264 -5.52 -10.20 -10.03
CA PHE A 264 -5.28 -9.65 -11.36
C PHE A 264 -3.91 -10.05 -11.90
N TYR A 265 -2.82 -9.72 -11.20
CA TYR A 265 -1.47 -10.19 -11.53
C TYR A 265 -0.59 -10.24 -10.30
N THR A 266 0.58 -10.89 -10.47
CA THR A 266 1.60 -11.00 -9.42
C THR A 266 2.89 -10.34 -9.89
N TYR A 267 3.57 -9.66 -8.98
CA TYR A 267 4.92 -9.15 -9.17
C TYR A 267 5.81 -9.54 -7.99
N TRP A 268 7.13 -9.46 -8.18
CA TRP A 268 8.11 -9.72 -7.12
C TRP A 268 9.29 -8.75 -7.23
N PHE A 269 10.16 -8.81 -6.25
CA PHE A 269 11.42 -8.08 -6.29
C PHE A 269 12.57 -9.07 -6.40
N ARG A 270 13.52 -8.78 -7.31
CA ARG A 270 14.84 -9.36 -7.30
C ARG A 270 15.72 -8.47 -6.44
N SER A 271 16.32 -9.03 -5.39
CA SER A 271 17.04 -8.30 -4.35
C SER A 271 18.43 -8.88 -4.13
N LYS A 272 19.43 -8.01 -3.97
CA LYS A 272 20.82 -8.39 -3.73
C LYS A 272 21.50 -7.33 -2.85
N GLU A 273 22.24 -7.80 -1.84
CA GLU A 273 23.15 -6.93 -1.09
C GLU A 273 24.31 -6.49 -2.01
N VAL A 274 24.68 -5.19 -1.99
CA VAL A 274 25.64 -4.58 -2.93
C VAL A 274 26.71 -3.75 -2.21
#